data_064c025d4e6959be57fc1135c8ff9e7d
#
_entry.id   064c025d4e6959be57fc1135c8ff9e7d
#
_cell.length_a   1.000
_cell.length_b   1.000
_cell.length_c   1.000
_cell.angle_alpha   90.00
_cell.angle_beta   90.00
_cell.angle_gamma   90.00
#
_symmetry.space_group_name_H-M   'P 1'
#
loop_
_entity.id
_entity.type
_entity.pdbx_description
1 polymer ?
#
loop_
_entity_poly.entity_id
_entity_poly.type
_entity_poly.pdbx_seq_one_letter_code
_entity_poly.pdbx_strand_id
1 'polypeptide(L)'
;RQQRLLPQISRALLQIAAAFAFVAGADHWFGDTRALFNPTAMGALLLAIAGFASAWSYRRHGRSSVGLVYYLWGLLWWLGGLVHECIRFAPSRSEPEALLVLAAITGWLAAEAHRRLPAAALSLTTLCMLAMGFPLLLWQLHGQGQPFAGYGALAWLVMLVLGLRALHALRQG
;
A
#
# COMPACT_ATOMS: atom_id res chain seq x y z
N ARG A 1 16.25 7.19 -31.22
CA ARG A 1 15.31 7.68 -30.17
C ARG A 1 13.95 6.97 -30.23
N GLN A 2 13.42 6.60 -31.38
CA GLN A 2 12.09 5.93 -31.53
C GLN A 2 12.04 4.50 -30.97
N GLN A 3 13.11 3.73 -30.99
CA GLN A 3 13.13 2.33 -30.55
C GLN A 3 12.91 2.14 -29.02
N ARG A 4 13.00 3.22 -28.22
CA ARG A 4 12.75 3.15 -26.76
C ARG A 4 11.34 3.55 -26.32
N LEU A 5 10.56 4.19 -27.20
CA LEU A 5 9.19 4.63 -26.87
C LEU A 5 8.19 3.48 -26.98
N LEU A 6 8.30 2.60 -27.97
CA LEU A 6 7.39 1.47 -28.17
C LEU A 6 7.29 0.53 -26.94
N PRO A 7 8.42 0.05 -26.33
CA PRO A 7 8.32 -0.82 -25.15
C PRO A 7 7.81 -0.10 -23.90
N GLN A 8 7.89 1.22 -23.83
CA GLN A 8 7.35 2.01 -22.71
C GLN A 8 5.83 2.16 -22.82
N ILE A 9 5.34 2.46 -24.02
CA ILE A 9 3.91 2.58 -24.32
C ILE A 9 3.22 1.21 -24.14
N SER A 10 3.83 0.14 -24.65
CA SER A 10 3.25 -1.21 -24.50
C SER A 10 3.19 -1.66 -23.03
N ARG A 11 4.16 -1.32 -22.19
CA ARG A 11 4.09 -1.61 -20.75
C ARG A 11 2.97 -0.84 -20.05
N ALA A 12 2.81 0.44 -20.37
CA ALA A 12 1.73 1.25 -19.81
C ALA A 12 0.34 0.73 -20.26
N LEU A 13 0.19 0.41 -21.55
CA LEU A 13 -1.04 -0.14 -22.09
C LEU A 13 -1.38 -1.51 -21.49
N LEU A 14 -0.40 -2.38 -21.29
CA LEU A 14 -0.59 -3.67 -20.64
C LEU A 14 -1.06 -3.53 -19.19
N GLN A 15 -0.48 -2.60 -18.40
CA GLN A 15 -0.91 -2.37 -17.04
C GLN A 15 -2.33 -1.78 -16.97
N ILE A 16 -2.66 -0.85 -17.85
CA ILE A 16 -4.02 -0.28 -17.94
C ILE A 16 -5.01 -1.36 -18.38
N ALA A 17 -4.68 -2.16 -19.39
CA ALA A 17 -5.54 -3.25 -19.85
C ALA A 17 -5.74 -4.31 -18.78
N ALA A 18 -4.69 -4.68 -18.03
CA ALA A 18 -4.77 -5.61 -16.91
C ALA A 18 -5.64 -5.07 -15.78
N ALA A 19 -5.51 -3.77 -15.44
CA ALA A 19 -6.35 -3.12 -14.45
C ALA A 19 -7.81 -3.08 -14.89
N PHE A 20 -8.07 -2.78 -16.17
CA PHE A 20 -9.42 -2.75 -16.73
C PHE A 20 -10.08 -4.14 -16.73
N ALA A 21 -9.33 -5.17 -17.16
CA ALA A 21 -9.79 -6.56 -17.13
C ALA A 21 -10.04 -7.03 -15.68
N PHE A 22 -9.21 -6.61 -14.74
CA PHE A 22 -9.40 -6.89 -13.33
C PHE A 22 -10.69 -6.26 -12.78
N VAL A 23 -10.91 -4.96 -13.02
CA VAL A 23 -12.13 -4.26 -12.56
C VAL A 23 -13.38 -4.84 -13.24
N ALA A 24 -13.31 -5.12 -14.53
CA ALA A 24 -14.45 -5.73 -15.28
C ALA A 24 -14.76 -7.16 -14.82
N GLY A 25 -13.77 -7.90 -14.31
CA GLY A 25 -13.96 -9.24 -13.76
C GLY A 25 -14.39 -9.27 -12.30
N ALA A 26 -14.33 -8.14 -11.59
CA ALA A 26 -14.54 -8.08 -10.13
C ALA A 26 -15.93 -8.58 -9.71
N ASP A 27 -16.97 -8.32 -10.50
CA ASP A 27 -18.35 -8.74 -10.19
C ASP A 27 -18.52 -10.26 -10.09
N HIS A 28 -17.64 -11.05 -10.72
CA HIS A 28 -17.68 -12.51 -10.70
C HIS A 28 -16.94 -13.14 -9.50
N TRP A 29 -16.17 -12.33 -8.73
CA TRP A 29 -15.25 -12.83 -7.68
C TRP A 29 -15.74 -12.57 -6.25
N PHE A 30 -16.93 -11.97 -6.10
CA PHE A 30 -17.50 -11.67 -4.78
C PHE A 30 -17.88 -12.90 -3.92
N GLY A 31 -17.73 -14.13 -4.43
CA GLY A 31 -18.04 -15.36 -3.73
C GLY A 31 -16.91 -15.97 -2.88
N ASP A 32 -15.71 -15.43 -2.92
CA ASP A 32 -14.55 -16.01 -2.24
C ASP A 32 -14.58 -15.80 -0.73
N THR A 33 -14.32 -16.87 0.02
CA THR A 33 -14.38 -16.93 1.48
C THR A 33 -13.02 -16.82 2.16
N ARG A 34 -11.91 -16.71 1.39
CA ARG A 34 -10.54 -16.70 1.92
C ARG A 34 -9.92 -15.31 1.85
N ALA A 35 -9.56 -14.76 3.01
CA ALA A 35 -8.80 -13.52 3.10
C ALA A 35 -7.43 -13.65 2.42
N LEU A 36 -6.98 -12.61 1.71
CA LEU A 36 -5.70 -12.48 1.03
C LEU A 36 -5.43 -13.48 -0.12
N PHE A 37 -5.97 -14.69 -0.06
CA PHE A 37 -5.80 -15.75 -1.08
C PHE A 37 -7.01 -15.86 -1.99
N ASN A 38 -7.57 -14.74 -2.37
CA ASN A 38 -8.67 -14.63 -3.32
C ASN A 38 -8.20 -13.94 -4.62
N PRO A 39 -8.88 -14.16 -5.76
CA PRO A 39 -8.49 -13.56 -7.04
C PRO A 39 -8.40 -12.04 -7.00
N THR A 40 -9.26 -11.39 -6.20
CA THR A 40 -9.29 -9.93 -6.05
C THR A 40 -8.03 -9.40 -5.36
N ALA A 41 -7.66 -9.96 -4.20
CA ALA A 41 -6.46 -9.56 -3.49
C ALA A 41 -5.19 -9.87 -4.29
N MET A 42 -5.12 -11.07 -4.88
CA MET A 42 -3.96 -11.49 -5.68
C MET A 42 -3.79 -10.62 -6.93
N GLY A 43 -4.87 -10.27 -7.62
CA GLY A 43 -4.82 -9.38 -8.78
C GLY A 43 -4.36 -7.97 -8.41
N ALA A 44 -4.90 -7.38 -7.35
CA ALA A 44 -4.46 -6.09 -6.83
C ALA A 44 -2.98 -6.10 -6.42
N LEU A 45 -2.53 -7.18 -5.76
CA LEU A 45 -1.15 -7.35 -5.34
C LEU A 45 -0.20 -7.46 -6.55
N LEU A 46 -0.56 -8.20 -7.60
CA LEU A 46 0.22 -8.31 -8.83
C LEU A 46 0.34 -6.95 -9.54
N LEU A 47 -0.75 -6.18 -9.63
CA LEU A 47 -0.74 -4.84 -10.21
C LEU A 47 0.14 -3.88 -9.37
N ALA A 48 0.07 -3.96 -8.05
CA ALA A 48 0.92 -3.18 -7.16
C ALA A 48 2.41 -3.51 -7.36
N ILE A 49 2.77 -4.79 -7.38
CA ILE A 49 4.16 -5.25 -7.61
C ILE A 49 4.66 -4.77 -8.98
N ALA A 50 3.87 -4.92 -10.03
CA ALA A 50 4.22 -4.45 -11.37
C ALA A 50 4.44 -2.92 -11.41
N GLY A 51 3.59 -2.15 -10.70
CA GLY A 51 3.74 -0.71 -10.52
C GLY A 51 5.05 -0.34 -9.82
N PHE A 52 5.32 -0.94 -8.66
CA PHE A 52 6.54 -0.67 -7.89
C PHE A 52 7.82 -1.10 -8.62
N ALA A 53 7.81 -2.26 -9.29
CA ALA A 53 8.94 -2.72 -10.09
C ALA A 53 9.23 -1.76 -11.27
N SER A 54 8.18 -1.27 -11.93
CA SER A 54 8.31 -0.25 -12.98
C SER A 54 8.86 1.05 -12.41
N ALA A 55 8.32 1.54 -11.29
CA ALA A 55 8.78 2.75 -10.61
C ALA A 55 10.28 2.67 -10.27
N TRP A 56 10.70 1.55 -9.69
CA TRP A 56 12.09 1.28 -9.35
C TRP A 56 13.00 1.30 -10.59
N SER A 57 12.58 0.62 -11.67
CA SER A 57 13.32 0.58 -12.94
C SER A 57 13.50 1.96 -13.55
N TYR A 58 12.41 2.76 -13.66
CA TYR A 58 12.47 4.11 -14.22
C TYR A 58 13.34 5.06 -13.39
N ARG A 59 13.29 4.97 -12.08
CA ARG A 59 14.14 5.79 -11.20
C ARG A 59 15.61 5.47 -11.36
N ARG A 60 16.00 4.20 -11.45
CA ARG A 60 17.40 3.78 -11.70
C ARG A 60 17.93 4.31 -13.02
N HIS A 61 17.06 4.56 -14.00
CA HIS A 61 17.43 5.13 -15.29
C HIS A 61 17.27 6.67 -15.37
N GLY A 62 17.18 7.35 -14.24
CA GLY A 62 17.13 8.81 -14.16
C GLY A 62 15.78 9.44 -14.56
N ARG A 63 14.72 8.64 -14.74
CA ARG A 63 13.37 9.11 -15.11
C ARG A 63 12.46 9.20 -13.88
N SER A 64 12.77 10.13 -12.99
CA SER A 64 12.09 10.26 -11.69
C SER A 64 10.58 10.56 -11.82
N SER A 65 10.17 11.42 -12.76
CA SER A 65 8.75 11.78 -12.96
C SER A 65 7.91 10.57 -13.40
N VAL A 66 8.41 9.78 -14.36
CA VAL A 66 7.73 8.55 -14.80
C VAL A 66 7.71 7.53 -13.67
N GLY A 67 8.82 7.40 -12.93
CA GLY A 67 8.90 6.55 -11.76
C GLY A 67 7.88 6.91 -10.69
N LEU A 68 7.61 8.22 -10.48
CA LEU A 68 6.58 8.67 -9.54
C LEU A 68 5.17 8.22 -9.95
N VAL A 69 4.82 8.34 -11.24
CA VAL A 69 3.50 7.91 -11.74
C VAL A 69 3.29 6.41 -11.48
N TYR A 70 4.28 5.57 -11.80
CA TYR A 70 4.19 4.13 -11.55
C TYR A 70 4.20 3.79 -10.05
N TYR A 71 4.90 4.57 -9.24
CA TYR A 71 4.86 4.43 -7.78
C TYR A 71 3.46 4.70 -7.23
N LEU A 72 2.83 5.81 -7.61
CA LEU A 72 1.47 6.16 -7.19
C LEU A 72 0.45 5.14 -7.70
N TRP A 73 0.62 4.63 -8.91
CA TRP A 73 -0.18 3.55 -9.46
C TRP A 73 -0.07 2.27 -8.63
N GLY A 74 1.15 1.84 -8.31
CA GLY A 74 1.38 0.68 -7.45
C GLY A 74 0.84 0.88 -6.04
N LEU A 75 0.98 2.08 -5.46
CA LEU A 75 0.46 2.43 -4.14
C LEU A 75 -1.07 2.39 -4.10
N LEU A 76 -1.73 2.86 -5.16
CA LEU A 76 -3.19 2.79 -5.30
C LEU A 76 -3.70 1.35 -5.23
N TRP A 77 -3.09 0.43 -6.00
CA TRP A 77 -3.47 -0.98 -5.98
C TRP A 77 -3.11 -1.69 -4.67
N TRP A 78 -1.96 -1.35 -4.08
CA TRP A 78 -1.55 -1.85 -2.78
C TRP A 78 -2.53 -1.46 -1.67
N LEU A 79 -2.78 -0.17 -1.52
CA LEU A 79 -3.68 0.32 -0.47
C LEU A 79 -5.13 -0.05 -0.78
N GLY A 80 -5.60 0.16 -2.01
CA GLY A 80 -6.97 -0.16 -2.41
C GLY A 80 -7.31 -1.63 -2.19
N GLY A 81 -6.44 -2.54 -2.62
CA GLY A 81 -6.61 -3.98 -2.43
C GLY A 81 -6.60 -4.39 -0.96
N LEU A 82 -5.60 -3.94 -0.19
CA LEU A 82 -5.49 -4.35 1.22
C LEU A 82 -6.53 -3.68 2.13
N VAL A 83 -6.89 -2.43 1.88
CA VAL A 83 -8.00 -1.77 2.61
C VAL A 83 -9.31 -2.50 2.33
N HIS A 84 -9.58 -2.88 1.06
CA HIS A 84 -10.75 -3.67 0.71
C HIS A 84 -10.78 -5.01 1.47
N GLU A 85 -9.65 -5.71 1.54
CA GLU A 85 -9.52 -6.96 2.31
C GLU A 85 -9.75 -6.74 3.80
N CYS A 86 -9.17 -5.68 4.40
CA CYS A 86 -9.39 -5.36 5.80
C CYS A 86 -10.87 -5.12 6.10
N ILE A 87 -11.57 -4.32 5.28
CA ILE A 87 -12.98 -4.02 5.49
C ILE A 87 -13.85 -5.26 5.27
N ARG A 88 -13.50 -6.13 4.34
CA ARG A 88 -14.29 -7.32 3.99
C ARG A 88 -14.16 -8.46 5.00
N PHE A 89 -12.98 -8.69 5.53
CA PHE A 89 -12.66 -9.88 6.33
C PHE A 89 -12.38 -9.59 7.80
N ALA A 90 -12.08 -8.36 8.18
CA ALA A 90 -11.96 -8.01 9.60
C ALA A 90 -13.37 -7.94 10.22
N PRO A 91 -13.55 -8.46 11.45
CA PRO A 91 -14.76 -8.19 12.21
C PRO A 91 -14.97 -6.68 12.33
N SER A 92 -16.23 -6.20 12.25
CA SER A 92 -16.55 -4.76 12.23
C SER A 92 -15.97 -3.95 13.40
N ARG A 93 -15.67 -4.60 14.52
CA ARG A 93 -15.01 -3.98 15.67
C ARG A 93 -13.50 -3.90 15.56
N SER A 94 -12.86 -4.72 14.70
CA SER A 94 -11.40 -4.78 14.54
C SER A 94 -10.91 -4.22 13.19
N GLU A 95 -11.78 -3.59 12.42
CA GLU A 95 -11.41 -2.88 11.19
C GLU A 95 -10.32 -1.80 11.41
N PRO A 96 -10.46 -0.89 12.41
CA PRO A 96 -9.46 0.14 12.63
C PRO A 96 -8.11 -0.41 13.08
N GLU A 97 -8.06 -1.53 13.82
CA GLU A 97 -6.83 -2.23 14.19
C GLU A 97 -6.13 -2.82 12.97
N ALA A 98 -6.89 -3.47 12.08
CA ALA A 98 -6.34 -4.02 10.83
C ALA A 98 -5.77 -2.91 9.93
N LEU A 99 -6.48 -1.80 9.81
CA LEU A 99 -6.02 -0.62 9.06
C LEU A 99 -4.79 0.03 9.70
N LEU A 100 -4.70 0.06 11.04
CA LEU A 100 -3.54 0.57 11.76
C LEU A 100 -2.29 -0.28 11.48
N VAL A 101 -2.42 -1.61 11.50
CA VAL A 101 -1.35 -2.54 11.15
C VAL A 101 -0.94 -2.38 9.68
N LEU A 102 -1.91 -2.24 8.77
CA LEU A 102 -1.64 -1.98 7.35
C LEU A 102 -0.85 -0.68 7.14
N ALA A 103 -1.25 0.40 7.82
CA ALA A 103 -0.55 1.69 7.78
C ALA A 103 0.88 1.55 8.31
N ALA A 104 1.08 0.86 9.43
CA ALA A 104 2.40 0.63 10.03
C ALA A 104 3.32 -0.14 9.07
N ILE A 105 2.84 -1.23 8.47
CA ILE A 105 3.61 -2.04 7.52
C ILE A 105 3.94 -1.22 6.26
N THR A 106 2.97 -0.51 5.70
CA THR A 106 3.16 0.32 4.50
C THR A 106 4.17 1.43 4.74
N GLY A 107 4.05 2.14 5.87
CA GLY A 107 4.99 3.18 6.27
C GLY A 107 6.42 2.66 6.47
N TRP A 108 6.57 1.52 7.13
CA TRP A 108 7.87 0.87 7.30
C TRP A 108 8.49 0.42 5.97
N LEU A 109 7.73 -0.22 5.09
CA LEU A 109 8.20 -0.65 3.76
C LEU A 109 8.63 0.55 2.91
N ALA A 110 7.86 1.65 2.94
CA ALA A 110 8.21 2.88 2.23
C ALA A 110 9.51 3.50 2.78
N ALA A 111 9.71 3.53 4.11
CA ALA A 111 10.92 4.03 4.73
C ALA A 111 12.14 3.15 4.39
N GLU A 112 12.00 1.84 4.40
CA GLU A 112 13.07 0.92 4.03
C GLU A 112 13.45 1.05 2.54
N ALA A 113 12.46 1.27 1.67
CA ALA A 113 12.70 1.58 0.26
C ALA A 113 13.40 2.94 0.08
N HIS A 114 13.01 3.96 0.88
CA HIS A 114 13.66 5.27 0.90
C HIS A 114 15.15 5.16 1.26
N ARG A 115 15.50 4.38 2.28
CA ARG A 115 16.87 4.13 2.69
C ARG A 115 17.74 3.59 1.56
N ARG A 116 17.19 2.75 0.69
CA ARG A 116 17.90 2.14 -0.46
C ARG A 116 17.94 3.03 -1.69
N LEU A 117 16.91 3.81 -1.91
CA LEU A 117 16.75 4.70 -3.06
C LEU A 117 15.95 5.94 -2.64
N PRO A 118 16.62 6.97 -2.10
CA PRO A 118 15.98 8.15 -1.55
C PRO A 118 15.00 8.82 -2.52
N ALA A 119 13.76 9.07 -2.06
CA ALA A 119 12.71 9.72 -2.82
C ALA A 119 11.73 10.44 -1.90
N ALA A 120 11.41 11.68 -2.21
CA ALA A 120 10.41 12.46 -1.47
C ALA A 120 9.04 11.75 -1.39
N ALA A 121 8.63 11.05 -2.45
CA ALA A 121 7.39 10.29 -2.44
C ALA A 121 7.37 9.16 -1.38
N LEU A 122 8.49 8.48 -1.17
CA LEU A 122 8.61 7.41 -0.18
C LEU A 122 8.60 7.97 1.24
N SER A 123 9.33 9.05 1.51
CA SER A 123 9.30 9.71 2.83
C SER A 123 7.92 10.29 3.13
N LEU A 124 7.27 10.92 2.15
CA LEU A 124 5.91 11.42 2.30
C LEU A 124 4.93 10.28 2.59
N THR A 125 5.00 9.15 1.86
CA THR A 125 4.16 7.97 2.14
C THR A 125 4.38 7.49 3.58
N THR A 126 5.63 7.39 4.04
CA THR A 126 5.93 7.00 5.42
C THR A 126 5.26 7.94 6.42
N LEU A 127 5.42 9.26 6.25
CA LEU A 127 4.84 10.26 7.15
C LEU A 127 3.31 10.23 7.12
N CYS A 128 2.69 10.11 5.94
CA CYS A 128 1.24 9.98 5.81
C CYS A 128 0.71 8.71 6.50
N MET A 129 1.39 7.57 6.35
CA MET A 129 0.98 6.32 6.99
C MET A 129 1.12 6.39 8.52
N LEU A 130 2.17 7.02 9.04
CA LEU A 130 2.30 7.25 10.48
C LEU A 130 1.23 8.22 11.00
N ALA A 131 0.93 9.27 10.25
CA ALA A 131 -0.11 10.25 10.60
C ALA A 131 -1.52 9.63 10.61
N MET A 132 -1.77 8.54 9.84
CA MET A 132 -3.03 7.78 9.87
C MET A 132 -3.32 7.17 11.24
N GLY A 133 -2.33 7.02 12.12
CA GLY A 133 -2.55 6.61 13.52
C GLY A 133 -3.52 7.53 14.25
N PHE A 134 -3.50 8.85 13.98
CA PHE A 134 -4.40 9.79 14.65
C PHE A 134 -5.88 9.60 14.30
N PRO A 135 -6.32 9.63 13.03
CA PRO A 135 -7.73 9.38 12.69
C PRO A 135 -8.20 7.98 13.08
N LEU A 136 -7.33 6.96 13.00
CA LEU A 136 -7.68 5.61 13.43
C LEU A 136 -7.84 5.52 14.97
N LEU A 137 -7.04 6.27 15.73
CA LEU A 137 -7.23 6.42 17.18
C LEU A 137 -8.61 7.01 17.50
N LEU A 138 -8.99 8.09 16.81
CA LEU A 138 -10.30 8.71 17.01
C LEU A 138 -11.44 7.75 16.65
N TRP A 139 -11.29 6.96 15.59
CA TRP A 139 -12.26 5.94 15.21
C TRP A 139 -12.40 4.85 16.30
N GLN A 140 -11.28 4.35 16.84
CA GLN A 140 -11.30 3.38 17.94
C GLN A 140 -11.96 3.94 19.21
N LEU A 141 -11.62 5.18 19.57
CA LEU A 141 -12.24 5.85 20.74
C LEU A 141 -13.76 6.00 20.57
N HIS A 142 -14.21 6.38 19.37
CA HIS A 142 -15.64 6.57 19.10
C HIS A 142 -16.39 5.23 19.07
N GLY A 143 -15.80 4.19 18.48
CA GLY A 143 -16.49 2.89 18.29
C GLY A 143 -16.38 1.93 19.48
N GLN A 144 -15.28 1.98 20.23
CA GLN A 144 -14.95 1.00 21.28
C GLN A 144 -14.78 1.62 22.67
N GLY A 145 -14.76 2.94 22.77
CA GLY A 145 -14.55 3.68 24.03
C GLY A 145 -13.09 3.68 24.51
N GLN A 146 -12.25 2.75 24.07
CA GLN A 146 -10.83 2.70 24.40
C GLN A 146 -9.99 2.05 23.28
N PRO A 147 -8.82 2.64 22.94
CA PRO A 147 -8.01 2.22 21.79
C PRO A 147 -7.25 0.90 22.01
N PHE A 148 -7.20 0.42 23.25
CA PHE A 148 -6.45 -0.79 23.62
C PHE A 148 -7.36 -1.99 23.86
N ALA A 149 -8.67 -1.88 23.59
CA ALA A 149 -9.61 -3.00 23.69
C ALA A 149 -9.32 -4.05 22.60
N GLY A 150 -9.63 -5.30 22.89
CA GLY A 150 -9.46 -6.41 21.96
C GLY A 150 -8.03 -6.53 21.41
N TYR A 151 -7.87 -6.43 20.10
CA TYR A 151 -6.57 -6.46 19.42
C TYR A 151 -5.88 -5.08 19.34
N GLY A 152 -6.50 -4.01 19.89
CA GLY A 152 -6.00 -2.65 19.83
C GLY A 152 -4.60 -2.50 20.40
N ALA A 153 -4.36 -3.07 21.60
CA ALA A 153 -3.03 -3.01 22.23
C ALA A 153 -1.92 -3.60 21.32
N LEU A 154 -2.20 -4.71 20.65
CA LEU A 154 -1.26 -5.36 19.75
C LEU A 154 -1.05 -4.54 18.47
N ALA A 155 -2.11 -3.97 17.91
CA ALA A 155 -2.04 -3.11 16.72
C ALA A 155 -1.21 -1.84 17.01
N TRP A 156 -1.41 -1.21 18.17
CA TRP A 156 -0.62 -0.05 18.61
C TRP A 156 0.83 -0.40 18.88
N LEU A 157 1.12 -1.58 19.45
CA LEU A 157 2.49 -2.04 19.63
C LEU A 157 3.20 -2.24 18.27
N VAL A 158 2.52 -2.85 17.30
CA VAL A 158 3.03 -2.99 15.91
C VAL A 158 3.30 -1.60 15.31
N MET A 159 2.33 -0.67 15.43
CA MET A 159 2.49 0.70 14.93
C MET A 159 3.68 1.41 15.56
N LEU A 160 3.89 1.25 16.87
CA LEU A 160 5.01 1.86 17.58
C LEU A 160 6.35 1.27 17.14
N VAL A 161 6.47 -0.05 17.09
CA VAL A 161 7.71 -0.73 16.70
C VAL A 161 8.09 -0.44 15.25
N LEU A 162 7.15 -0.62 14.32
CA LEU A 162 7.40 -0.36 12.90
C LEU A 162 7.55 1.13 12.62
N GLY A 163 6.81 1.99 13.32
CA GLY A 163 6.93 3.45 13.22
C GLY A 163 8.31 3.95 13.66
N LEU A 164 8.82 3.48 14.80
CA LEU A 164 10.18 3.82 15.25
C LEU A 164 11.25 3.34 14.26
N ARG A 165 11.11 2.12 13.72
CA ARG A 165 12.00 1.63 12.67
C ARG A 165 11.92 2.45 11.40
N ALA A 166 10.72 2.85 11.00
CA ALA A 166 10.51 3.70 9.82
C ALA A 166 11.17 5.07 9.99
N LEU A 167 10.98 5.73 11.14
CA LEU A 167 11.64 7.00 11.45
C LEU A 167 13.16 6.86 11.49
N HIS A 168 13.68 5.77 12.05
CA HIS A 168 15.12 5.50 12.03
C HIS A 168 15.66 5.29 10.60
N ALA A 169 14.94 4.55 9.76
CA ALA A 169 15.30 4.33 8.36
C ALA A 169 15.30 5.64 7.55
N LEU A 170 14.34 6.55 7.80
CA LEU A 170 14.30 7.87 7.15
C LEU A 170 15.49 8.77 7.51
N ARG A 171 16.07 8.60 8.71
CA ARG A 171 17.28 9.36 9.11
C ARG A 171 18.55 8.85 8.46
N GLN A 172 18.54 7.64 7.93
CA GLN A 172 19.71 7.00 7.31
C GLN A 172 19.75 7.16 5.77
N GLY A 173 18.68 7.59 5.12
CA GLY A 173 18.56 7.83 3.69
C GLY A 173 18.62 9.31 3.37
#